data_2a04a426420dcbf7f568e490cd0e198b
#
_entry.id   2a04a426420dcbf7f568e490cd0e198b
#
_cell.length_a   1.000
_cell.length_b   1.000
_cell.length_c   1.000
_cell.angle_alpha   90.00
_cell.angle_beta   90.00
_cell.angle_gamma   90.00
#
_symmetry.space_group_name_H-M   'P 1'
#
loop_
_entity.id
_entity.type
_entity.pdbx_description
1 polymer ?
#
loop_
_entity_poly.entity_id
_entity_poly.type
_entity_poly.pdbx_seq_one_letter_code
_entity_poly.pdbx_strand_id
1 'polypeptide(L)'
;STLLASSAASDVYKRQKAHPSMKSIKELYRIGTGPSSSHTMGPRKAAEMFVERHPDAASFKVTLYGSLAATGKGHMTDVAIIDTLQPAAPVEIVWQPKVFLPFHPNGMTFAALDANNKILENWTVYSIGGGALAENNDNPTIESPEVYGMNNMTEILQWCERTGKSYWEYVKECENEDIWDYLAEVWDTMKDAIHRGLEAEGVLPGPLNLRRKASTYYIRATGYKQSLQSRGLVFSYA
;
A
#
# COMPACT_ATOMS: atom_id res chain seq x y z
N SER A 1 -37.66 -21.81 -31.68
CA SER A 1 -37.75 -20.97 -30.44
C SER A 1 -36.51 -21.00 -29.55
N THR A 2 -35.39 -21.61 -29.98
CA THR A 2 -34.16 -21.77 -29.18
C THR A 2 -33.14 -20.63 -29.38
N LEU A 3 -33.30 -19.80 -30.39
CA LEU A 3 -32.38 -18.71 -30.71
C LEU A 3 -32.61 -17.41 -29.89
N LEU A 4 -33.80 -17.21 -29.34
CA LEU A 4 -34.13 -16.01 -28.53
C LEU A 4 -33.64 -16.10 -27.10
N ALA A 5 -33.47 -17.30 -26.53
CA ALA A 5 -32.95 -17.49 -25.18
C ALA A 5 -31.44 -17.25 -25.10
N SER A 6 -30.67 -17.51 -26.16
CA SER A 6 -29.23 -17.28 -26.25
C SER A 6 -28.86 -15.78 -26.30
N SER A 7 -29.68 -14.97 -26.98
CA SER A 7 -29.48 -13.52 -27.11
C SER A 7 -29.72 -12.81 -25.78
N ALA A 8 -30.79 -13.16 -25.05
CA ALA A 8 -31.10 -12.55 -23.75
C ALA A 8 -30.06 -12.88 -22.71
N ALA A 9 -29.52 -14.09 -22.67
CA ALA A 9 -28.44 -14.47 -21.77
C ALA A 9 -27.13 -13.73 -22.07
N SER A 10 -26.82 -13.54 -23.37
CA SER A 10 -25.67 -12.75 -23.82
C SER A 10 -25.81 -11.26 -23.50
N ASP A 11 -27.03 -10.70 -23.59
CA ASP A 11 -27.30 -9.31 -23.27
C ASP A 11 -27.31 -9.04 -21.75
N VAL A 12 -27.76 -9.99 -20.94
CA VAL A 12 -27.63 -9.93 -19.49
C VAL A 12 -26.16 -10.00 -19.07
N TYR A 13 -25.37 -10.87 -19.70
CA TYR A 13 -23.93 -10.96 -19.45
C TYR A 13 -23.16 -9.72 -19.92
N LYS A 14 -23.57 -9.10 -21.02
CA LYS A 14 -23.00 -7.82 -21.50
C LYS A 14 -23.39 -6.62 -20.64
N ARG A 15 -24.60 -6.61 -20.06
CA ARG A 15 -25.03 -5.57 -19.11
C ARG A 15 -24.34 -5.69 -17.74
N GLN A 16 -23.92 -6.90 -17.32
CA GLN A 16 -23.11 -7.11 -16.11
C GLN A 16 -21.68 -6.54 -16.26
N LYS A 17 -21.18 -6.31 -17.48
CA LYS A 17 -19.88 -5.66 -17.71
C LYS A 17 -19.88 -4.13 -17.54
N ALA A 18 -20.99 -3.50 -17.20
CA ALA A 18 -21.13 -2.06 -17.00
C ALA A 18 -21.04 -1.63 -15.51
N HIS A 19 -20.81 -2.56 -14.58
CA HIS A 19 -20.58 -2.22 -13.17
C HIS A 19 -19.07 -2.06 -12.93
N PRO A 20 -18.65 -1.04 -12.15
CA PRO A 20 -17.25 -0.91 -11.78
C PRO A 20 -16.86 -2.19 -11.05
N SER A 21 -15.90 -2.92 -11.60
CA SER A 21 -15.33 -4.10 -11.00
C SER A 21 -14.37 -3.73 -9.87
N MET A 22 -14.13 -4.64 -8.93
CA MET A 22 -13.16 -4.41 -7.86
C MET A 22 -11.82 -5.08 -8.18
N LYS A 23 -10.76 -4.42 -7.75
CA LYS A 23 -9.39 -4.93 -7.86
C LYS A 23 -9.17 -6.12 -6.91
N SER A 24 -8.10 -6.88 -7.16
CA SER A 24 -7.66 -7.96 -6.29
C SER A 24 -7.47 -7.50 -4.84
N ILE A 25 -7.79 -8.37 -3.86
CA ILE A 25 -7.51 -8.13 -2.43
C ILE A 25 -6.01 -7.99 -2.13
N LYS A 26 -5.11 -8.40 -3.04
CA LYS A 26 -3.67 -8.09 -2.97
C LYS A 26 -3.42 -6.58 -2.89
N GLU A 27 -4.29 -5.76 -3.47
CA GLU A 27 -4.20 -4.31 -3.40
C GLU A 27 -4.56 -3.75 -2.01
N LEU A 28 -5.33 -4.51 -1.23
CA LEU A 28 -5.70 -4.15 0.14
C LEU A 28 -4.61 -4.52 1.15
N TYR A 29 -3.99 -5.68 0.98
CA TYR A 29 -2.98 -6.23 1.88
C TYR A 29 -1.58 -6.12 1.28
N ARG A 30 -0.97 -4.94 1.35
CA ARG A 30 0.39 -4.72 0.88
C ARG A 30 1.40 -4.87 2.01
N ILE A 31 2.43 -5.67 1.77
CA ILE A 31 3.57 -5.80 2.67
C ILE A 31 4.56 -4.66 2.40
N GLY A 32 5.04 -4.01 3.46
CA GLY A 32 6.02 -2.94 3.33
C GLY A 32 6.44 -2.37 4.69
N THR A 33 7.41 -1.47 4.66
CA THR A 33 7.92 -0.81 5.85
C THR A 33 7.16 0.48 6.14
N GLY A 34 6.56 0.58 7.35
CA GLY A 34 5.92 1.80 7.82
C GLY A 34 6.92 2.90 8.21
N PRO A 35 6.40 3.96 8.87
CA PRO A 35 5.14 3.99 9.63
C PRO A 35 3.88 4.34 8.82
N SER A 36 3.98 4.72 7.55
CA SER A 36 2.83 5.18 6.75
C SER A 36 2.80 4.55 5.37
N SER A 37 1.63 4.09 4.92
CA SER A 37 1.47 3.58 3.56
C SER A 37 1.62 4.68 2.50
N SER A 38 1.07 5.86 2.73
CA SER A 38 1.11 6.96 1.77
C SER A 38 2.39 7.82 1.87
N HIS A 39 3.00 7.94 3.05
CA HIS A 39 4.16 8.81 3.28
C HIS A 39 5.50 8.04 3.39
N THR A 40 5.48 6.72 3.48
CA THR A 40 6.69 5.89 3.56
C THR A 40 6.72 4.85 2.45
N MET A 41 5.71 3.95 2.40
CA MET A 41 5.69 2.86 1.40
C MET A 41 5.54 3.37 -0.04
N GLY A 42 4.62 4.31 -0.30
CA GLY A 42 4.44 4.90 -1.63
C GLY A 42 5.72 5.58 -2.14
N PRO A 43 6.33 6.52 -1.39
CA PRO A 43 7.60 7.13 -1.77
C PRO A 43 8.76 6.14 -1.96
N ARG A 44 8.87 5.11 -1.11
CA ARG A 44 9.87 4.04 -1.27
C ARG A 44 9.68 3.31 -2.60
N LYS A 45 8.46 2.87 -2.88
CA LYS A 45 8.12 2.19 -4.14
C LYS A 45 8.41 3.05 -5.36
N ALA A 46 8.12 4.36 -5.30
CA ALA A 46 8.45 5.28 -6.37
C ALA A 46 9.97 5.39 -6.56
N ALA A 47 10.74 5.44 -5.48
CA ALA A 47 12.19 5.46 -5.54
C ALA A 47 12.77 4.16 -6.13
N GLU A 48 12.23 2.99 -5.75
CA GLU A 48 12.61 1.68 -6.30
C GLU A 48 12.38 1.63 -7.82
N MET A 49 11.19 2.04 -8.28
CA MET A 49 10.87 2.10 -9.71
C MET A 49 11.77 3.09 -10.47
N PHE A 50 12.16 4.19 -9.83
CA PHE A 50 12.97 5.22 -10.48
C PHE A 50 14.44 4.82 -10.59
N VAL A 51 15.03 4.22 -9.56
CA VAL A 51 16.43 3.74 -9.60
C VAL A 51 16.60 2.59 -10.60
N GLU A 52 15.60 1.71 -10.71
CA GLU A 52 15.63 0.63 -11.71
C GLU A 52 15.69 1.16 -13.15
N ARG A 53 15.06 2.31 -13.42
CA ARG A 53 15.10 2.98 -14.73
C ARG A 53 16.40 3.73 -14.99
N HIS A 54 17.09 4.14 -13.92
CA HIS A 54 18.30 4.98 -14.00
C HIS A 54 19.46 4.42 -13.18
N PRO A 55 19.93 3.18 -13.46
CA PRO A 55 21.01 2.55 -12.69
C PRO A 55 22.34 3.30 -12.83
N ASP A 56 22.53 4.06 -13.92
CA ASP A 56 23.77 4.79 -14.24
C ASP A 56 23.69 6.30 -13.93
N ALA A 57 22.66 6.76 -13.21
CA ALA A 57 22.55 8.16 -12.82
C ALA A 57 23.73 8.57 -11.91
N ALA A 58 24.29 9.74 -12.14
CA ALA A 58 25.37 10.28 -11.29
C ALA A 58 24.84 10.85 -9.97
N SER A 59 23.59 11.32 -9.96
CA SER A 59 22.90 11.79 -8.75
C SER A 59 21.39 11.82 -8.95
N PHE A 60 20.66 11.85 -7.82
CA PHE A 60 19.22 11.99 -7.79
C PHE A 60 18.80 13.26 -7.04
N LYS A 61 17.76 13.91 -7.53
CA LYS A 61 17.09 14.99 -6.82
C LYS A 61 15.62 14.67 -6.71
N VAL A 62 15.10 14.68 -5.47
CA VAL A 62 13.69 14.38 -5.21
C VAL A 62 13.02 15.57 -4.56
N THR A 63 12.02 16.13 -5.22
CA THR A 63 11.20 17.23 -4.69
C THR A 63 9.90 16.69 -4.14
N LEU A 64 9.65 16.94 -2.86
CA LEU A 64 8.42 16.56 -2.16
C LEU A 64 7.51 17.76 -2.06
N TYR A 65 6.20 17.57 -2.30
CA TYR A 65 5.21 18.64 -2.34
C TYR A 65 4.12 18.44 -1.29
N GLY A 66 3.43 19.53 -0.96
CA GLY A 66 2.21 19.56 -0.15
C GLY A 66 2.30 18.73 1.12
N SER A 67 1.42 17.76 1.28
CA SER A 67 1.33 16.92 2.47
C SER A 67 2.58 16.06 2.70
N LEU A 68 3.18 15.49 1.64
CA LEU A 68 4.44 14.74 1.75
C LEU A 68 5.57 15.60 2.31
N ALA A 69 5.67 16.85 1.88
CA ALA A 69 6.69 17.76 2.39
C ALA A 69 6.37 18.27 3.80
N ALA A 70 5.11 18.56 4.10
CA ALA A 70 4.70 19.12 5.38
C ALA A 70 4.86 18.13 6.55
N THR A 71 4.59 16.86 6.33
CA THR A 71 4.57 15.82 7.37
C THR A 71 5.61 14.72 7.16
N GLY A 72 6.32 14.74 6.04
CA GLY A 72 7.21 13.67 5.59
C GLY A 72 8.33 13.32 6.56
N LYS A 73 8.92 14.30 7.23
CA LYS A 73 9.94 14.03 8.27
C LYS A 73 9.40 13.21 9.42
N GLY A 74 8.15 13.47 9.84
CA GLY A 74 7.47 12.69 10.88
C GLY A 74 7.15 11.25 10.46
N HIS A 75 6.98 11.02 9.16
CA HIS A 75 6.70 9.73 8.58
C HIS A 75 7.92 9.05 7.94
N MET A 76 9.12 9.61 8.13
CA MET A 76 10.37 9.10 7.57
C MET A 76 10.35 8.95 6.05
N THR A 77 9.68 9.87 5.35
CA THR A 77 9.57 9.87 3.88
C THR A 77 10.94 10.03 3.21
N ASP A 78 11.73 10.97 3.70
CA ASP A 78 13.12 11.19 3.26
C ASP A 78 14.00 9.97 3.48
N VAL A 79 13.91 9.36 4.67
CA VAL A 79 14.66 8.15 4.99
C VAL A 79 14.32 7.03 4.02
N ALA A 80 13.03 6.79 3.74
CA ALA A 80 12.59 5.77 2.82
C ALA A 80 13.13 5.98 1.39
N ILE A 81 13.18 7.23 0.92
CA ILE A 81 13.71 7.57 -0.40
C ILE A 81 15.24 7.47 -0.43
N ILE A 82 15.92 8.02 0.59
CA ILE A 82 17.37 8.03 0.68
C ILE A 82 17.90 6.60 0.77
N ASP A 83 17.34 5.77 1.66
CA ASP A 83 17.75 4.37 1.82
C ASP A 83 17.64 3.56 0.51
N THR A 84 16.73 3.96 -0.37
CA THR A 84 16.50 3.29 -1.66
C THR A 84 17.44 3.77 -2.76
N LEU A 85 17.62 5.09 -2.88
CA LEU A 85 18.38 5.68 -3.99
C LEU A 85 19.89 5.81 -3.70
N GLN A 86 20.26 6.12 -2.46
CA GLN A 86 21.65 6.41 -2.07
C GLN A 86 22.64 5.27 -2.32
N PRO A 87 22.26 3.98 -2.27
CA PRO A 87 23.16 2.90 -2.67
C PRO A 87 23.61 2.97 -4.13
N ALA A 88 22.81 3.58 -5.02
CA ALA A 88 23.14 3.75 -6.43
C ALA A 88 23.88 5.08 -6.69
N ALA A 89 23.40 6.20 -6.13
CA ALA A 89 24.01 7.52 -6.33
C ALA A 89 23.56 8.52 -5.24
N PRO A 90 24.30 9.65 -5.03
CA PRO A 90 23.92 10.68 -4.07
C PRO A 90 22.50 11.24 -4.32
N VAL A 91 21.80 11.54 -3.23
CA VAL A 91 20.39 11.98 -3.24
C VAL A 91 20.24 13.35 -2.57
N GLU A 92 19.60 14.29 -3.26
CA GLU A 92 19.15 15.58 -2.69
C GLU A 92 17.63 15.54 -2.48
N ILE A 93 17.15 15.84 -1.27
CA ILE A 93 15.71 16.00 -0.97
C ILE A 93 15.36 17.48 -0.86
N VAL A 94 14.42 17.91 -1.69
CA VAL A 94 13.88 19.28 -1.70
C VAL A 94 12.47 19.29 -1.13
N TRP A 95 12.24 20.10 -0.12
CA TRP A 95 10.96 20.20 0.59
C TRP A 95 10.16 21.41 0.14
N GLN A 96 8.96 21.18 -0.41
CA GLN A 96 8.03 22.21 -0.90
C GLN A 96 6.65 22.11 -0.22
N PRO A 97 6.53 22.33 1.10
CA PRO A 97 5.28 22.07 1.85
C PRO A 97 4.14 23.03 1.49
N LYS A 98 4.44 24.17 0.86
CA LYS A 98 3.44 25.17 0.45
C LYS A 98 3.03 25.03 -1.02
N VAL A 99 3.66 24.16 -1.77
CA VAL A 99 3.35 23.90 -3.17
C VAL A 99 2.49 22.66 -3.27
N PHE A 100 1.29 22.79 -3.80
CA PHE A 100 0.36 21.70 -4.04
C PHE A 100 0.25 21.45 -5.54
N LEU A 101 0.55 20.26 -5.97
CA LEU A 101 0.34 19.84 -7.35
C LEU A 101 -1.14 19.58 -7.61
N PRO A 102 -1.66 19.81 -8.84
CA PRO A 102 -3.09 19.83 -9.11
C PRO A 102 -3.81 18.49 -8.86
N PHE A 103 -3.12 17.36 -9.10
CA PHE A 103 -3.75 16.05 -9.08
C PHE A 103 -3.98 15.50 -7.66
N HIS A 104 -2.97 15.57 -6.79
CA HIS A 104 -3.06 15.02 -5.43
C HIS A 104 -2.09 15.72 -4.47
N PRO A 105 -2.45 15.91 -3.16
CA PRO A 105 -1.60 16.61 -2.19
C PRO A 105 -0.30 15.87 -1.83
N ASN A 106 -0.19 14.56 -2.14
CA ASN A 106 1.01 13.76 -1.89
C ASN A 106 1.85 13.62 -3.17
N GLY A 107 2.23 14.74 -3.78
CA GLY A 107 3.05 14.76 -4.98
C GLY A 107 4.54 14.68 -4.68
N MET A 108 5.30 14.08 -5.59
CA MET A 108 6.74 14.02 -5.58
C MET A 108 7.27 14.01 -7.01
N THR A 109 8.42 14.65 -7.24
CA THR A 109 9.12 14.65 -8.52
C THR A 109 10.53 14.12 -8.33
N PHE A 110 10.86 13.07 -9.05
CA PHE A 110 12.18 12.48 -9.12
C PHE A 110 12.91 13.02 -10.35
N ALA A 111 14.17 13.41 -10.19
CA ALA A 111 15.08 13.77 -11.27
C ALA A 111 16.34 12.92 -11.19
N ALA A 112 16.71 12.27 -12.29
CA ALA A 112 18.00 11.64 -12.47
C ALA A 112 18.92 12.59 -13.23
N LEU A 113 20.17 12.74 -12.77
CA LEU A 113 21.14 13.66 -13.35
C LEU A 113 22.38 12.90 -13.81
N ASP A 114 22.99 13.35 -14.89
CA ASP A 114 24.30 12.88 -15.34
C ASP A 114 25.46 13.55 -14.58
N ALA A 115 26.70 13.16 -14.89
CA ALA A 115 27.91 13.71 -14.27
C ALA A 115 28.12 15.23 -14.51
N ASN A 116 27.41 15.83 -15.47
CA ASN A 116 27.43 17.26 -15.77
C ASN A 116 26.23 18.02 -15.14
N ASN A 117 25.48 17.38 -14.24
CA ASN A 117 24.24 17.88 -13.65
C ASN A 117 23.12 18.14 -14.67
N LYS A 118 23.17 17.50 -15.83
CA LYS A 118 22.08 17.56 -16.81
C LYS A 118 21.01 16.54 -16.42
N ILE A 119 19.77 16.98 -16.47
CA ILE A 119 18.61 16.12 -16.19
C ILE A 119 18.45 15.08 -17.31
N LEU A 120 18.47 13.81 -16.94
CA LEU A 120 18.22 12.66 -17.82
C LEU A 120 16.71 12.41 -17.92
N GLU A 121 16.01 12.40 -16.78
CA GLU A 121 14.56 12.26 -16.69
C GLU A 121 14.03 13.07 -15.50
N ASN A 122 12.83 13.65 -15.68
CA ASN A 122 11.97 14.14 -14.61
C ASN A 122 10.69 13.32 -14.57
N TRP A 123 10.41 12.69 -13.45
CA TRP A 123 9.21 11.89 -13.25
C TRP A 123 8.39 12.41 -12.07
N THR A 124 7.17 12.85 -12.35
CA THR A 124 6.24 13.31 -11.31
C THR A 124 5.20 12.21 -11.04
N VAL A 125 5.09 11.82 -9.78
CA VAL A 125 4.24 10.73 -9.31
C VAL A 125 3.58 11.11 -7.99
N TYR A 126 2.43 10.53 -7.71
CA TYR A 126 1.61 10.81 -6.54
C TYR A 126 1.38 9.54 -5.73
N SER A 127 1.50 9.65 -4.41
CA SER A 127 1.10 8.57 -3.50
C SER A 127 -0.37 8.75 -3.13
N ILE A 128 -1.24 7.91 -3.71
CA ILE A 128 -2.71 8.02 -3.62
C ILE A 128 -3.32 7.22 -2.47
N GLY A 129 -2.50 6.65 -1.60
CA GLY A 129 -2.92 5.87 -0.43
C GLY A 129 -2.68 4.37 -0.58
N GLY A 130 -2.62 3.65 0.57
CA GLY A 130 -2.36 2.21 0.58
C GLY A 130 -1.03 1.77 -0.06
N GLY A 131 -0.06 2.68 -0.26
CA GLY A 131 1.16 2.41 -1.02
C GLY A 131 0.96 2.41 -2.55
N ALA A 132 -0.21 2.81 -3.05
CA ALA A 132 -0.47 2.97 -4.47
C ALA A 132 0.12 4.25 -5.02
N LEU A 133 0.55 4.20 -6.27
CA LEU A 133 1.10 5.32 -7.01
C LEU A 133 0.23 5.65 -8.22
N ALA A 134 0.18 6.93 -8.59
CA ALA A 134 -0.45 7.38 -9.83
C ALA A 134 0.42 8.45 -10.50
N GLU A 135 0.40 8.49 -11.81
CA GLU A 135 0.94 9.58 -12.63
C GLU A 135 -0.16 10.59 -12.96
N ASN A 136 0.19 11.72 -13.58
CA ASN A 136 -0.80 12.68 -14.08
C ASN A 136 -1.76 12.01 -15.06
N ASN A 137 -3.06 12.25 -14.89
CA ASN A 137 -4.17 11.82 -15.74
C ASN A 137 -4.52 10.33 -15.68
N ASP A 138 -5.30 9.98 -14.67
CA ASP A 138 -6.24 8.84 -14.63
C ASP A 138 -5.67 7.41 -14.70
N ASN A 139 -4.35 7.23 -14.89
CA ASN A 139 -3.75 5.91 -14.88
C ASN A 139 -2.98 5.65 -13.57
N PRO A 140 -3.40 4.69 -12.74
CA PRO A 140 -2.54 4.19 -11.69
C PRO A 140 -1.26 3.62 -12.34
N THR A 141 -0.09 3.98 -11.81
CA THR A 141 1.23 3.58 -12.33
C THR A 141 1.41 2.06 -12.38
N ILE A 142 0.58 1.33 -11.65
CA ILE A 142 0.47 -0.13 -11.68
C ILE A 142 -1.00 -0.46 -11.81
N GLU A 143 -1.41 -0.90 -12.98
CA GLU A 143 -2.74 -1.47 -13.17
C GLU A 143 -2.82 -2.82 -12.48
N SER A 144 -3.54 -2.86 -11.37
CA SER A 144 -3.97 -4.13 -10.81
C SER A 144 -5.20 -4.60 -11.57
N PRO A 145 -5.23 -5.86 -11.99
CA PRO A 145 -6.37 -6.39 -12.70
C PRO A 145 -7.64 -6.30 -11.85
N GLU A 146 -8.73 -5.95 -12.49
CA GLU A 146 -10.05 -6.06 -11.91
C GLU A 146 -10.46 -7.53 -11.94
N VAL A 147 -10.67 -8.12 -10.78
CA VAL A 147 -10.93 -9.57 -10.65
C VAL A 147 -12.34 -9.87 -10.16
N TYR A 148 -12.98 -8.94 -9.43
CA TYR A 148 -14.32 -9.13 -8.89
C TYR A 148 -15.37 -8.47 -9.76
N GLY A 149 -16.31 -9.24 -10.27
CA GLY A 149 -17.42 -8.71 -11.08
C GLY A 149 -18.53 -8.08 -10.26
N MET A 150 -18.60 -8.34 -8.94
CA MET A 150 -19.56 -7.74 -8.01
C MET A 150 -18.84 -6.76 -7.09
N ASN A 151 -19.41 -5.57 -6.91
CA ASN A 151 -18.78 -4.46 -6.18
C ASN A 151 -19.53 -4.04 -4.91
N ASN A 152 -20.59 -4.73 -4.55
CA ASN A 152 -21.35 -4.45 -3.33
C ASN A 152 -21.75 -5.75 -2.60
N MET A 153 -21.93 -5.62 -1.30
CA MET A 153 -22.23 -6.77 -0.43
C MET A 153 -23.58 -7.43 -0.73
N THR A 154 -24.56 -6.68 -1.24
CA THR A 154 -25.88 -7.23 -1.58
C THR A 154 -25.78 -8.25 -2.71
N GLU A 155 -25.02 -7.93 -3.75
CA GLU A 155 -24.78 -8.84 -4.89
C GLU A 155 -24.00 -10.08 -4.45
N ILE A 156 -22.98 -9.90 -3.62
CA ILE A 156 -22.16 -11.01 -3.10
C ILE A 156 -23.01 -11.92 -2.21
N LEU A 157 -23.86 -11.36 -1.33
CA LEU A 157 -24.80 -12.13 -0.50
C LEU A 157 -25.76 -12.95 -1.36
N GLN A 158 -26.40 -12.33 -2.35
CA GLN A 158 -27.31 -13.02 -3.27
C GLN A 158 -26.61 -14.15 -4.03
N TRP A 159 -25.34 -13.93 -4.41
CA TRP A 159 -24.53 -14.97 -5.02
C TRP A 159 -24.29 -16.14 -4.04
N CYS A 160 -23.91 -15.85 -2.79
CA CYS A 160 -23.71 -16.86 -1.74
C CYS A 160 -25.01 -17.66 -1.50
N GLU A 161 -26.15 -16.99 -1.35
CA GLU A 161 -27.46 -17.62 -1.13
C GLU A 161 -27.86 -18.54 -2.31
N ARG A 162 -27.65 -18.07 -3.53
CA ARG A 162 -27.98 -18.83 -4.76
C ARG A 162 -27.09 -20.03 -4.97
N THR A 163 -25.81 -19.93 -4.63
CA THR A 163 -24.80 -20.98 -4.90
C THR A 163 -24.59 -21.92 -3.71
N GLY A 164 -25.02 -21.53 -2.51
CA GLY A 164 -24.71 -22.23 -1.27
C GLY A 164 -23.25 -22.09 -0.82
N LYS A 165 -22.50 -21.17 -1.44
CA LYS A 165 -21.07 -20.93 -1.19
C LYS A 165 -20.86 -19.76 -0.22
N SER A 166 -19.72 -19.76 0.45
CA SER A 166 -19.26 -18.74 1.38
C SER A 166 -18.48 -17.62 0.66
N TYR A 167 -18.20 -16.52 1.38
CA TYR A 167 -17.42 -15.39 0.84
C TYR A 167 -16.01 -15.79 0.42
N TRP A 168 -15.34 -16.65 1.16
CA TRP A 168 -13.98 -17.08 0.81
C TRP A 168 -13.97 -17.95 -0.46
N GLU A 169 -15.06 -18.70 -0.74
CA GLU A 169 -15.22 -19.43 -1.98
C GLU A 169 -15.47 -18.49 -3.17
N TYR A 170 -16.17 -17.37 -2.95
CA TYR A 170 -16.27 -16.30 -3.94
C TYR A 170 -14.90 -15.71 -4.28
N VAL A 171 -14.08 -15.41 -3.26
CA VAL A 171 -12.71 -14.96 -3.45
C VAL A 171 -11.91 -15.98 -4.27
N LYS A 172 -12.00 -17.25 -3.92
CA LYS A 172 -11.31 -18.35 -4.63
C LYS A 172 -11.70 -18.45 -6.10
N GLU A 173 -12.95 -18.13 -6.46
CA GLU A 173 -13.41 -18.15 -7.86
C GLU A 173 -12.94 -16.93 -8.66
N CYS A 174 -12.70 -15.81 -8.02
CA CYS A 174 -12.35 -14.55 -8.67
C CYS A 174 -10.84 -14.32 -8.76
N GLU A 175 -10.09 -14.70 -7.74
CA GLU A 175 -8.65 -14.50 -7.65
C GLU A 175 -7.86 -15.60 -8.37
N ASN A 176 -6.59 -15.32 -8.68
CA ASN A 176 -5.67 -16.32 -9.18
C ASN A 176 -5.31 -17.37 -8.11
N GLU A 177 -4.79 -18.52 -8.52
CA GLU A 177 -4.45 -19.65 -7.63
C GLU A 177 -3.43 -19.28 -6.54
N ASP A 178 -2.57 -18.29 -6.80
CA ASP A 178 -1.53 -17.82 -5.87
C ASP A 178 -2.05 -16.94 -4.74
N ILE A 179 -3.36 -16.65 -4.68
CA ILE A 179 -3.92 -15.75 -3.64
C ILE A 179 -3.70 -16.29 -2.23
N TRP A 180 -3.80 -17.61 -2.06
CA TRP A 180 -3.65 -18.24 -0.74
C TRP A 180 -2.20 -18.20 -0.25
N ASP A 181 -1.24 -18.38 -1.14
CA ASP A 181 0.20 -18.25 -0.81
C ASP A 181 0.51 -16.81 -0.41
N TYR A 182 -0.01 -15.83 -1.16
CA TYR A 182 0.12 -14.42 -0.82
C TYR A 182 -0.51 -14.06 0.53
N LEU A 183 -1.72 -14.54 0.81
CA LEU A 183 -2.37 -14.30 2.11
C LEU A 183 -1.64 -15.01 3.27
N ALA A 184 -1.02 -16.15 3.03
CA ALA A 184 -0.17 -16.82 4.01
C ALA A 184 1.08 -15.98 4.31
N GLU A 185 1.73 -15.40 3.29
CA GLU A 185 2.86 -14.49 3.46
C GLU A 185 2.46 -13.22 4.24
N VAL A 186 1.30 -12.64 3.92
CA VAL A 186 0.74 -11.50 4.68
C VAL A 186 0.56 -11.87 6.15
N TRP A 187 -0.02 -13.04 6.42
CA TRP A 187 -0.26 -13.50 7.78
C TRP A 187 1.04 -13.76 8.56
N ASP A 188 2.03 -14.36 7.91
CA ASP A 188 3.35 -14.59 8.51
C ASP A 188 4.04 -13.25 8.83
N THR A 189 4.00 -12.30 7.90
CA THR A 189 4.52 -10.94 8.12
C THR A 189 3.82 -10.24 9.28
N MET A 190 2.49 -10.38 9.40
CA MET A 190 1.73 -9.83 10.53
C MET A 190 2.14 -10.47 11.86
N LYS A 191 2.29 -11.79 11.92
CA LYS A 191 2.76 -12.51 13.12
C LYS A 191 4.14 -12.02 13.56
N ASP A 192 5.07 -11.94 12.61
CA ASP A 192 6.42 -11.45 12.87
C ASP A 192 6.44 -10.00 13.37
N ALA A 193 5.61 -9.14 12.78
CA ALA A 193 5.48 -7.75 13.24
C ALA A 193 4.93 -7.67 14.68
N ILE A 194 3.93 -8.51 15.02
CA ILE A 194 3.38 -8.61 16.37
C ILE A 194 4.44 -9.09 17.34
N HIS A 195 5.17 -10.17 17.04
CA HIS A 195 6.22 -10.69 17.90
C HIS A 195 7.31 -9.67 18.18
N ARG A 196 7.84 -9.02 17.12
CA ARG A 196 8.81 -7.93 17.28
C ARG A 196 8.26 -6.77 18.10
N GLY A 197 6.99 -6.41 17.91
CA GLY A 197 6.34 -5.33 18.65
C GLY A 197 6.17 -5.64 20.13
N LEU A 198 5.90 -6.89 20.49
CA LEU A 198 5.75 -7.34 21.88
C LEU A 198 7.09 -7.43 22.63
N GLU A 199 8.20 -7.65 21.92
CA GLU A 199 9.54 -7.74 22.51
C GLU A 199 10.27 -6.39 22.53
N ALA A 200 9.96 -5.50 21.58
CA ALA A 200 10.67 -4.25 21.42
C ALA A 200 10.36 -3.24 22.52
N GLU A 201 11.40 -2.66 23.08
CA GLU A 201 11.36 -1.60 24.10
C GLU A 201 11.91 -0.26 23.57
N GLY A 202 11.87 0.78 24.40
CA GLY A 202 12.41 2.09 24.10
C GLY A 202 11.43 3.02 23.38
N VAL A 203 11.90 3.70 22.36
CA VAL A 203 11.18 4.74 21.62
C VAL A 203 11.04 4.35 20.16
N LEU A 204 9.91 4.67 19.55
CA LEU A 204 9.73 4.50 18.10
C LEU A 204 10.67 5.43 17.33
N PRO A 205 11.23 4.99 16.18
CA PRO A 205 11.99 5.86 15.30
C PRO A 205 11.17 7.09 14.86
N GLY A 206 11.85 8.22 14.68
CA GLY A 206 11.24 9.45 14.21
C GLY A 206 11.19 10.56 15.28
N PRO A 207 10.76 11.78 14.90
CA PRO A 207 10.86 12.98 15.72
C PRO A 207 9.85 13.06 16.87
N LEU A 208 8.86 12.17 16.91
CA LEU A 208 7.76 12.23 17.91
C LEU A 208 8.13 11.65 19.27
N ASN A 209 9.26 10.95 19.40
CA ASN A 209 9.73 10.34 20.66
C ASN A 209 8.67 9.47 21.37
N LEU A 210 7.84 8.77 20.62
CA LEU A 210 6.79 7.92 21.17
C LEU A 210 7.37 6.66 21.80
N ARG A 211 7.09 6.47 23.10
CA ARG A 211 7.53 5.27 23.82
C ARG A 211 6.74 4.05 23.36
N ARG A 212 7.46 2.96 23.14
CA ARG A 212 6.87 1.63 22.91
C ARG A 212 6.16 1.16 24.15
N LYS A 213 4.96 0.63 24.04
CA LYS A 213 4.13 0.23 25.17
C LYS A 213 3.68 -1.25 25.09
N ALA A 214 3.79 -1.88 23.93
CA ALA A 214 3.29 -3.23 23.69
C ALA A 214 3.92 -4.24 24.66
N SER A 215 5.25 -4.25 24.82
CA SER A 215 5.97 -5.12 25.77
C SER A 215 5.47 -4.95 27.21
N THR A 216 5.29 -3.69 27.64
CA THR A 216 4.81 -3.39 29.01
C THR A 216 3.40 -3.94 29.24
N TYR A 217 2.49 -3.75 28.30
CA TYR A 217 1.12 -4.27 28.41
C TYR A 217 1.09 -5.79 28.32
N TYR A 218 1.90 -6.37 27.44
CA TYR A 218 2.01 -7.81 27.30
C TYR A 218 2.48 -8.48 28.59
N ILE A 219 3.55 -7.98 29.21
CA ILE A 219 4.06 -8.49 30.49
C ILE A 219 3.00 -8.39 31.58
N ARG A 220 2.30 -7.25 31.66
CA ARG A 220 1.21 -7.09 32.65
C ARG A 220 0.07 -8.06 32.40
N ALA A 221 -0.38 -8.21 31.15
CA ALA A 221 -1.50 -9.08 30.79
C ALA A 221 -1.18 -10.57 31.00
N THR A 222 0.04 -11.00 30.67
CA THR A 222 0.48 -12.39 30.84
C THR A 222 0.90 -12.71 32.27
N GLY A 223 1.41 -11.72 33.01
CA GLY A 223 1.77 -11.84 34.44
C GLY A 223 0.53 -11.99 35.34
N TYR A 224 -0.59 -11.38 34.97
CA TYR A 224 -1.88 -11.57 35.65
C TYR A 224 -2.60 -12.80 35.08
N LYS A 225 -2.23 -14.00 35.53
CA LYS A 225 -2.75 -15.30 35.05
C LYS A 225 -4.29 -15.48 35.12
N GLN A 226 -5.05 -14.52 35.64
CA GLN A 226 -6.46 -14.71 36.02
C GLN A 226 -7.49 -13.87 35.26
N SER A 227 -7.12 -12.97 34.36
CA SER A 227 -8.12 -12.14 33.67
C SER A 227 -8.09 -12.29 32.15
N LEU A 228 -9.10 -12.93 31.58
CA LEU A 228 -9.37 -12.97 30.13
C LEU A 228 -9.49 -11.59 29.50
N GLN A 229 -9.95 -10.59 30.26
CA GLN A 229 -10.07 -9.20 29.84
C GLN A 229 -8.71 -8.52 29.64
N SER A 230 -7.71 -8.86 30.45
CA SER A 230 -6.35 -8.32 30.31
C SER A 230 -5.67 -8.78 29.01
N ARG A 231 -5.96 -9.98 28.52
CA ARG A 231 -5.40 -10.51 27.27
C ARG A 231 -5.93 -9.80 26.02
N GLY A 232 -7.20 -9.38 26.04
CA GLY A 232 -7.79 -8.62 24.93
C GLY A 232 -7.14 -7.26 24.71
N LEU A 233 -6.60 -6.62 25.74
CA LEU A 233 -5.95 -5.32 25.65
C LEU A 233 -4.57 -5.35 24.98
N VAL A 234 -3.88 -6.48 24.98
CA VAL A 234 -2.52 -6.60 24.40
C VAL A 234 -2.54 -6.41 22.90
N PHE A 235 -3.48 -7.02 22.22
CA PHE A 235 -3.59 -6.94 20.76
C PHE A 235 -3.98 -5.55 20.24
N SER A 236 -4.53 -4.70 21.09
CA SER A 236 -4.87 -3.31 20.73
C SER A 236 -3.65 -2.38 20.67
N TYR A 237 -2.49 -2.81 21.19
CA TYR A 237 -1.28 -1.99 21.34
C TYR A 237 -0.03 -2.60 20.69
N ALA A 238 -0.13 -3.80 20.14
CA ALA A 238 0.92 -4.44 19.37
C ALA A 238 0.94 -4.00 17.92
#